data_5c37660f6f46d5bce9562f9ccf246d68
#
_entry.id   5c37660f6f46d5bce9562f9ccf246d68
#
_cell.length_a   1.000
_cell.length_b   1.000
_cell.length_c   1.000
_cell.angle_alpha   90.00
_cell.angle_beta   90.00
_cell.angle_gamma   90.00
#
_symmetry.space_group_name_H-M   'P 1'
#
loop_
_entity.id
_entity.type
_entity.pdbx_description
1 polymer ?
#
loop_
_entity_poly.entity_id
_entity_poly.type
_entity_poly.pdbx_seq_one_letter_code
_entity_poly.pdbx_strand_id
1 'polypeptide(L)'
;VITKDCMNLTNCICKSVIKIDRLQNKTDCTCEKTIVPIILYSKDFTPLKAFGNVGDVEDDCFGCFETSIFKIEYICKTTCCGKLSLLRPIDEHGSIAKTICETFRLEETDFCIDVNFHCFCALQRLSMALVNRPLGGIIPK
;
A
#
# COMPACT_ATOMS: atom_id res chain seq x y z
N VAL A 1 -9.32 30.99 2.03
CA VAL A 1 -9.06 30.70 3.43
C VAL A 1 -8.34 29.38 3.53
N ILE A 2 -7.29 29.36 4.29
CA ILE A 2 -6.40 28.20 4.38
C ILE A 2 -7.12 26.95 4.82
N THR A 3 -8.01 27.08 5.79
CA THR A 3 -8.74 25.92 6.32
C THR A 3 -9.59 25.25 5.25
N LYS A 4 -10.21 26.06 4.42
CA LYS A 4 -11.05 25.52 3.34
C LYS A 4 -10.23 24.76 2.31
N ASP A 5 -9.05 25.28 1.99
CA ASP A 5 -8.18 24.62 1.03
C ASP A 5 -7.67 23.28 1.56
N CYS A 6 -7.35 23.23 2.85
CA CYS A 6 -6.94 21.97 3.47
C CYS A 6 -8.05 20.94 3.44
N MET A 7 -9.29 21.36 3.64
CA MET A 7 -10.43 20.45 3.57
C MET A 7 -10.61 19.90 2.16
N ASN A 8 -10.39 20.73 1.15
CA ASN A 8 -10.50 20.27 -0.23
C ASN A 8 -9.44 19.25 -0.57
N LEU A 9 -8.22 19.43 -0.11
CA LEU A 9 -7.15 18.46 -0.32
C LEU A 9 -7.49 17.15 0.37
N THR A 10 -8.00 17.20 1.58
CA THR A 10 -8.40 16.00 2.31
C THR A 10 -9.48 15.25 1.55
N ASN A 11 -10.45 15.98 1.00
CA ASN A 11 -11.51 15.36 0.21
C ASN A 11 -10.96 14.71 -1.05
N CYS A 12 -9.93 15.27 -1.65
CA CYS A 12 -9.30 14.67 -2.82
C CYS A 12 -8.67 13.32 -2.50
N ILE A 13 -8.01 13.23 -1.36
CA ILE A 13 -7.41 11.95 -0.95
C ILE A 13 -8.50 10.90 -0.72
N CYS A 14 -9.56 11.27 -0.01
CA CYS A 14 -10.67 10.35 0.24
C CYS A 14 -11.28 9.87 -1.07
N LYS A 15 -11.50 10.78 -2.00
CA LYS A 15 -12.08 10.42 -3.29
C LYS A 15 -11.16 9.48 -4.07
N SER A 16 -9.86 9.73 -4.01
CA SER A 16 -8.89 8.88 -4.70
C SER A 16 -8.89 7.48 -4.10
N VAL A 17 -8.95 7.39 -2.78
CA VAL A 17 -8.98 6.08 -2.11
C VAL A 17 -10.25 5.33 -2.47
N ILE A 18 -11.39 6.01 -2.50
CA ILE A 18 -12.66 5.39 -2.89
C ILE A 18 -12.59 4.85 -4.31
N LYS A 19 -11.99 5.60 -5.22
CA LYS A 19 -11.85 5.14 -6.61
C LYS A 19 -10.97 3.89 -6.69
N ILE A 20 -9.88 3.87 -5.95
CA ILE A 20 -8.99 2.71 -5.94
C ILE A 20 -9.71 1.51 -5.34
N ASP A 21 -10.44 1.71 -4.24
CA ASP A 21 -11.19 0.64 -3.60
C ASP A 21 -12.19 0.03 -4.58
N ARG A 22 -12.91 0.88 -5.32
CA ARG A 22 -13.86 0.40 -6.33
C ARG A 22 -13.17 -0.39 -7.41
N LEU A 23 -12.00 0.08 -7.86
CA LEU A 23 -11.26 -0.62 -8.90
C LEU A 23 -10.85 -2.00 -8.44
N GLN A 24 -10.40 -2.12 -7.20
CA GLN A 24 -9.95 -3.39 -6.66
C GLN A 24 -11.10 -4.37 -6.41
N ASN A 25 -12.29 -3.85 -6.15
CA ASN A 25 -13.46 -4.67 -5.84
C ASN A 25 -14.40 -4.84 -7.02
N LYS A 26 -13.96 -4.42 -8.20
CA LYS A 26 -14.77 -4.54 -9.39
C LYS A 26 -14.92 -6.01 -9.75
N THR A 27 -16.16 -6.47 -9.81
CA THR A 27 -16.45 -7.84 -10.21
C THR A 27 -16.63 -7.87 -11.71
N ASP A 28 -15.69 -8.47 -12.41
CA ASP A 28 -15.90 -8.75 -13.81
C ASP A 28 -15.53 -10.20 -14.06
N CYS A 29 -15.57 -10.61 -15.30
CA CYS A 29 -15.41 -12.01 -15.64
C CYS A 29 -13.97 -12.50 -15.51
N THR A 30 -13.04 -11.63 -15.26
CA THR A 30 -11.65 -12.04 -15.10
C THR A 30 -11.43 -12.55 -13.69
N CYS A 31 -10.65 -13.60 -13.58
CA CYS A 31 -10.30 -14.15 -12.28
C CYS A 31 -9.16 -13.41 -11.64
N GLU A 32 -8.62 -12.42 -12.31
CA GLU A 32 -7.45 -11.70 -11.82
C GLU A 32 -7.87 -10.63 -10.85
N LYS A 33 -7.18 -10.63 -9.72
CA LYS A 33 -7.41 -9.65 -8.67
C LYS A 33 -6.61 -8.40 -8.98
N THR A 34 -7.28 -7.26 -8.98
CA THR A 34 -6.62 -5.98 -9.19
C THR A 34 -6.16 -5.43 -7.85
N ILE A 35 -4.88 -5.19 -7.71
CA ILE A 35 -4.30 -4.60 -6.50
C ILE A 35 -3.49 -3.39 -6.92
N VAL A 36 -3.84 -2.23 -6.35
CA VAL A 36 -3.14 -0.98 -6.64
C VAL A 36 -2.28 -0.64 -5.44
N PRO A 37 -0.95 -0.79 -5.53
CA PRO A 37 -0.09 -0.40 -4.42
C PRO A 37 0.00 1.12 -4.32
N ILE A 38 -0.02 1.63 -3.09
CA ILE A 38 0.00 3.07 -2.86
C ILE A 38 0.99 3.44 -1.77
N ILE A 39 1.43 4.70 -1.83
CA ILE A 39 2.15 5.36 -0.76
C ILE A 39 1.32 6.56 -0.34
N LEU A 40 1.17 6.76 0.96
CA LEU A 40 0.47 7.91 1.52
C LEU A 40 1.47 8.80 2.22
N TYR A 41 1.33 10.11 2.03
CA TYR A 41 2.25 11.09 2.58
C TYR A 41 1.54 11.98 3.58
N SER A 42 2.19 12.23 4.71
CA SER A 42 1.69 13.15 5.72
C SER A 42 1.82 14.60 5.23
N LYS A 43 1.38 15.55 6.09
CA LYS A 43 1.39 16.97 5.72
C LYS A 43 2.78 17.51 5.45
N ASP A 44 3.81 16.90 6.03
CA ASP A 44 5.20 17.31 5.77
C ASP A 44 5.84 16.44 4.69
N PHE A 45 5.02 15.73 3.91
CA PHE A 45 5.46 14.86 2.82
C PHE A 45 6.37 13.73 3.25
N THR A 46 6.16 13.24 4.46
CA THR A 46 6.82 12.04 4.94
C THR A 46 5.95 10.83 4.61
N PRO A 47 6.50 9.78 4.00
CA PRO A 47 5.69 8.59 3.72
C PRO A 47 5.24 7.92 5.01
N LEU A 48 4.00 7.47 5.02
CA LEU A 48 3.50 6.64 6.12
C LEU A 48 4.31 5.35 6.17
N LYS A 49 4.78 4.99 7.35
CA LYS A 49 5.53 3.76 7.57
C LYS A 49 4.82 2.89 8.58
N ALA A 50 4.86 1.60 8.35
CA ALA A 50 4.30 0.64 9.28
C ALA A 50 5.21 -0.58 9.33
N PHE A 51 5.03 -1.38 10.37
CA PHE A 51 5.87 -2.55 10.59
C PHE A 51 5.01 -3.80 10.58
N GLY A 52 5.48 -4.83 9.89
CA GLY A 52 4.82 -6.11 9.89
C GLY A 52 5.63 -7.15 10.64
N ASN A 53 4.92 -8.15 11.15
CA ASN A 53 5.53 -9.31 11.81
C ASN A 53 6.40 -8.93 13.01
N VAL A 54 5.94 -7.95 13.79
CA VAL A 54 6.69 -7.51 14.96
C VAL A 54 6.54 -8.55 16.07
N GLY A 55 7.68 -9.10 16.50
CA GLY A 55 7.69 -10.04 17.63
C GLY A 55 7.30 -11.46 17.28
N ASP A 56 6.97 -11.75 16.05
CA ASP A 56 6.56 -13.09 15.63
C ASP A 56 7.40 -13.52 14.44
N VAL A 57 8.48 -14.23 14.71
CA VAL A 57 9.42 -14.64 13.67
C VAL A 57 9.25 -16.09 13.24
N GLU A 58 8.30 -16.81 13.84
CA GLU A 58 8.20 -18.25 13.56
C GLU A 58 7.46 -18.55 12.27
N ASP A 59 6.48 -17.70 11.93
CA ASP A 59 5.62 -17.98 10.80
C ASP A 59 6.05 -17.31 9.51
N ASP A 60 7.17 -16.59 9.52
CA ASP A 60 7.60 -15.82 8.38
C ASP A 60 9.12 -15.82 8.30
N CYS A 61 9.66 -16.29 7.19
CA CYS A 61 11.11 -16.38 7.02
C CYS A 61 11.78 -15.01 6.94
N PHE A 62 11.02 -13.93 6.75
CA PHE A 62 11.60 -12.60 6.68
C PHE A 62 11.64 -11.90 8.05
N GLY A 63 10.82 -12.34 9.00
CA GLY A 63 10.75 -11.67 10.28
C GLY A 63 10.11 -10.30 10.18
N CYS A 64 10.46 -9.41 11.09
CA CYS A 64 9.93 -8.06 11.13
C CYS A 64 10.41 -7.23 9.94
N PHE A 65 9.52 -6.47 9.34
CA PHE A 65 9.88 -5.62 8.21
C PHE A 65 9.14 -4.29 8.32
N GLU A 66 9.69 -3.30 7.65
CA GLU A 66 9.11 -1.97 7.56
C GLU A 66 8.66 -1.73 6.12
N THR A 67 7.52 -1.08 5.95
CA THR A 67 7.06 -0.75 4.61
C THR A 67 6.34 0.59 4.59
N SER A 68 6.43 1.26 3.45
CA SER A 68 5.64 2.45 3.15
C SER A 68 4.65 2.20 2.03
N ILE A 69 4.49 0.95 1.61
CA ILE A 69 3.66 0.60 0.47
C ILE A 69 2.51 -0.27 0.95
N PHE A 70 1.30 0.11 0.57
CA PHE A 70 0.09 -0.48 1.12
C PHE A 70 -0.92 -0.81 0.05
N LYS A 71 -1.83 -1.70 0.40
CA LYS A 71 -3.01 -2.00 -0.37
C LYS A 71 -4.22 -1.54 0.43
N ILE A 72 -5.17 -0.90 -0.22
CA ILE A 72 -6.41 -0.49 0.45
C ILE A 72 -7.30 -1.71 0.59
N GLU A 73 -7.62 -2.08 1.84
CA GLU A 73 -8.54 -3.17 2.11
C GLU A 73 -9.97 -2.69 2.04
N TYR A 74 -10.27 -1.57 2.69
CA TYR A 74 -11.57 -0.94 2.52
C TYR A 74 -11.51 0.50 3.04
N ILE A 75 -12.54 1.26 2.68
CA ILE A 75 -12.72 2.62 3.17
C ILE A 75 -14.20 2.83 3.48
N CYS A 76 -14.48 3.47 4.62
CA CYS A 76 -15.81 3.92 4.98
C CYS A 76 -16.03 5.28 4.33
N LYS A 77 -17.00 5.35 3.40
CA LYS A 77 -17.18 6.57 2.60
C LYS A 77 -17.64 7.76 3.43
N THR A 78 -18.32 7.53 4.54
CA THR A 78 -18.83 8.64 5.35
C THR A 78 -17.78 9.22 6.28
N THR A 79 -16.89 8.39 6.82
CA THR A 79 -15.90 8.86 7.79
C THR A 79 -14.53 9.03 7.17
N CYS A 80 -14.30 8.44 6.00
CA CYS A 80 -12.99 8.41 5.35
C CYS A 80 -11.93 7.68 6.19
N CYS A 81 -12.38 6.78 7.04
CA CYS A 81 -11.50 5.87 7.77
C CYS A 81 -11.49 4.53 7.06
N GLY A 82 -10.41 3.80 7.19
CA GLY A 82 -10.34 2.50 6.54
C GLY A 82 -9.19 1.67 7.04
N LYS A 83 -8.89 0.64 6.27
CA LYS A 83 -7.87 -0.33 6.62
C LYS A 83 -6.93 -0.51 5.45
N LEU A 84 -5.65 -0.55 5.75
CA LEU A 84 -4.61 -0.82 4.77
C LEU A 84 -3.92 -2.12 5.15
N SER A 85 -3.63 -2.95 4.16
CA SER A 85 -2.74 -4.08 4.40
C SER A 85 -1.34 -3.69 3.94
N LEU A 86 -0.35 -4.24 4.63
CA LEU A 86 1.05 -3.95 4.35
C LEU A 86 1.51 -4.82 3.19
N LEU A 87 2.18 -4.19 2.23
CA LEU A 87 2.83 -4.93 1.15
C LEU A 87 4.31 -5.01 1.46
N ARG A 88 4.83 -6.23 1.47
CA ARG A 88 6.25 -6.45 1.81
C ARG A 88 7.11 -6.14 0.60
N PRO A 89 8.04 -5.17 0.70
CA PRO A 89 8.88 -4.83 -0.44
C PRO A 89 10.08 -5.78 -0.52
N ILE A 90 10.22 -6.41 -1.67
CA ILE A 90 11.29 -7.40 -1.91
C ILE A 90 12.15 -6.87 -3.04
N ASP A 91 13.47 -6.95 -2.89
CA ASP A 91 14.39 -6.54 -3.95
C ASP A 91 14.57 -7.66 -4.97
N GLU A 92 15.37 -7.42 -5.99
CA GLU A 92 15.53 -8.40 -7.06
C GLU A 92 16.26 -9.66 -6.64
N HIS A 93 16.88 -9.63 -5.46
CA HIS A 93 17.59 -10.81 -4.92
C HIS A 93 16.72 -11.61 -3.96
N GLY A 94 15.50 -11.18 -3.72
CA GLY A 94 14.59 -11.89 -2.84
C GLY A 94 14.68 -11.48 -1.38
N SER A 95 15.41 -10.43 -1.08
CA SER A 95 15.55 -9.91 0.28
C SER A 95 14.65 -8.70 0.48
N ILE A 96 14.44 -8.31 1.73
CA ILE A 96 13.66 -7.09 2.01
C ILE A 96 14.39 -5.91 1.35
N ALA A 97 13.66 -5.14 0.55
CA ALA A 97 14.20 -3.97 -0.11
C ALA A 97 14.53 -2.90 0.93
N LYS A 98 15.68 -2.28 0.80
CA LYS A 98 16.13 -1.25 1.74
C LYS A 98 15.52 0.11 1.42
N THR A 99 15.21 0.35 0.16
CA THR A 99 14.58 1.60 -0.27
C THR A 99 13.42 1.28 -1.19
N ILE A 100 12.54 2.26 -1.36
CA ILE A 100 11.40 2.10 -2.26
C ILE A 100 11.88 1.84 -3.69
N CYS A 101 12.95 2.51 -4.10
CA CYS A 101 13.46 2.36 -5.47
C CYS A 101 14.04 0.99 -5.74
N GLU A 102 14.45 0.27 -4.72
CA GLU A 102 15.00 -1.08 -4.88
C GLU A 102 13.91 -2.16 -4.91
N THR A 103 12.66 -1.76 -4.73
CA THR A 103 11.56 -2.71 -4.71
C THR A 103 11.36 -3.32 -6.10
N PHE A 104 11.47 -4.62 -6.18
CA PHE A 104 11.25 -5.37 -7.40
C PHE A 104 9.90 -6.09 -7.37
N ARG A 105 9.46 -6.48 -6.17
CA ARG A 105 8.25 -7.25 -5.97
C ARG A 105 7.58 -6.79 -4.68
N LEU A 106 6.27 -6.73 -4.70
CA LEU A 106 5.48 -6.43 -3.50
C LEU A 106 4.68 -7.67 -3.15
N GLU A 107 4.91 -8.21 -1.96
CA GLU A 107 4.18 -9.38 -1.50
C GLU A 107 3.03 -8.98 -0.61
N GLU A 108 1.87 -9.57 -0.85
CA GLU A 108 0.72 -9.36 0.01
C GLU A 108 0.97 -10.02 1.35
N THR A 109 0.52 -9.36 2.42
CA THR A 109 0.61 -9.90 3.78
C THR A 109 -0.74 -9.74 4.45
N ASP A 110 -0.88 -10.39 5.60
CA ASP A 110 -2.09 -10.26 6.41
C ASP A 110 -1.98 -9.18 7.47
N PHE A 111 -0.87 -8.45 7.49
CA PHE A 111 -0.67 -7.38 8.46
C PHE A 111 -1.40 -6.13 8.00
N CYS A 112 -2.20 -5.55 8.89
CA CYS A 112 -3.05 -4.42 8.56
C CYS A 112 -2.91 -3.31 9.56
N ILE A 113 -3.21 -2.08 9.12
CA ILE A 113 -3.34 -0.93 10.01
C ILE A 113 -4.65 -0.21 9.70
N ASP A 114 -5.20 0.41 10.72
CA ASP A 114 -6.37 1.26 10.57
C ASP A 114 -5.92 2.69 10.40
N VAL A 115 -6.53 3.41 9.47
CA VAL A 115 -6.09 4.77 9.16
C VAL A 115 -7.28 5.69 8.99
N ASN A 116 -7.01 6.97 9.23
CA ASN A 116 -7.90 8.04 8.86
C ASN A 116 -7.28 8.72 7.64
N PHE A 117 -7.92 8.55 6.48
CA PHE A 117 -7.35 9.09 5.25
C PHE A 117 -7.33 10.62 5.21
N HIS A 118 -8.05 11.28 6.13
CA HIS A 118 -7.98 12.73 6.26
C HIS A 118 -6.62 13.21 6.75
N CYS A 119 -5.80 12.33 7.30
CA CYS A 119 -4.51 12.72 7.86
C CYS A 119 -3.42 12.88 6.80
N PHE A 120 -3.72 12.56 5.55
CA PHE A 120 -2.72 12.56 4.49
C PHE A 120 -3.00 13.64 3.48
N CYS A 121 -1.93 14.23 2.93
CA CYS A 121 -2.08 15.28 1.93
C CYS A 121 -1.67 14.83 0.53
N ALA A 122 -1.08 13.64 0.37
CA ALA A 122 -0.71 13.14 -0.94
C ALA A 122 -0.84 11.62 -0.98
N LEU A 123 -1.14 11.12 -2.16
CA LEU A 123 -1.25 9.70 -2.42
C LEU A 123 -0.54 9.41 -3.74
N GLN A 124 0.30 8.41 -3.76
CA GLN A 124 1.02 8.01 -4.96
C GLN A 124 0.70 6.57 -5.28
N ARG A 125 0.34 6.31 -6.53
CA ARG A 125 0.11 4.94 -7.00
C ARG A 125 1.40 4.40 -7.57
N LEU A 126 1.67 3.13 -7.28
CA LEU A 126 2.79 2.43 -7.87
C LEU A 126 2.29 1.45 -8.93
N SER A 127 3.20 0.88 -9.68
CA SER A 127 2.84 -0.06 -10.73
C SER A 127 2.20 -1.31 -10.15
N MET A 128 1.04 -1.68 -10.68
CA MET A 128 0.38 -2.92 -10.28
C MET A 128 1.18 -4.15 -10.64
N ALA A 129 2.09 -4.03 -11.60
CA ALA A 129 2.94 -5.16 -12.01
C ALA A 129 3.89 -5.60 -10.91
N LEU A 130 4.13 -4.75 -9.91
CA LEU A 130 5.00 -5.12 -8.79
C LEU A 130 4.38 -6.17 -7.88
N VAL A 131 3.06 -6.23 -7.83
CA VAL A 131 2.38 -7.10 -6.87
C VAL A 131 2.55 -8.55 -7.28
N ASN A 132 3.18 -9.32 -6.40
CA ASN A 132 3.47 -10.75 -6.57
C ASN A 132 4.24 -11.05 -7.86
N ARG A 133 5.05 -10.08 -8.27
CA ARG A 133 5.86 -10.20 -9.47
C ARG A 133 6.89 -11.32 -9.32
N PRO A 134 7.04 -12.19 -10.31
CA PRO A 134 8.07 -13.24 -10.21
C PRO A 134 9.46 -12.63 -10.14
N LEU A 135 10.33 -13.24 -9.36
CA LEU A 135 11.72 -12.82 -9.29
C LEU A 135 12.44 -13.30 -10.55
N GLY A 136 12.88 -12.33 -11.35
CA GLY A 136 13.41 -12.64 -12.67
C GLY A 136 14.70 -13.47 -12.66
N GLY A 137 15.50 -13.32 -11.61
CA GLY A 137 16.74 -14.05 -11.50
C GLY A 137 16.56 -15.54 -11.28
N ILE A 138 15.36 -15.95 -10.93
CA ILE A 138 15.07 -17.35 -10.69
C ILE A 138 14.73 -18.09 -11.98
N ILE A 139 14.34 -17.38 -13.01
CA ILE A 139 13.87 -17.99 -14.24
C ILE A 139 15.06 -18.39 -15.09
N PRO A 140 15.26 -19.70 -15.30
CA PRO A 140 16.34 -20.13 -16.18
C PRO A 140 16.01 -19.80 -17.63
N LYS A 141 17.01 -19.59 -18.40
CA LYS A 141 16.84 -19.29 -19.81
C LYS A 141 16.70 -20.53 -20.65
#